data_a2c5abafa38bafb0f7db602116db2d55
#
_entry.id   a2c5abafa38bafb0f7db602116db2d55
#
_cell.length_a   1.000
_cell.length_b   1.000
_cell.length_c   1.000
_cell.angle_alpha   90.00
_cell.angle_beta   90.00
_cell.angle_gamma   90.00
#
_symmetry.space_group_name_H-M   'P 1'
#
loop_
_entity.id
_entity.type
_entity.pdbx_description
1 polymer ?
#
loop_
_entity_poly.entity_id
_entity_poly.type
_entity_poly.pdbx_seq_one_letter_code
_entity_poly.pdbx_strand_id
1 'polypeptide(L)'
;MSDKAFMAVTLTFMGLVFLIFAVLFAWKKEKACGLIAGFNSMTESQQAQYDRAAIARDYGRLFAWWTVGAFLFAVLSLIWGWIPFIAAWALLILSTAPHMHLWAENAFKKYKINH
;
A
#
# COMPACT_ATOMS: atom_id res chain seq x y z
N MET A 1 12.42 -8.62 -24.84
CA MET A 1 11.09 -8.10 -24.44
C MET A 1 10.98 -6.65 -24.85
N SER A 2 9.87 -6.25 -25.44
CA SER A 2 9.66 -4.85 -25.79
C SER A 2 9.55 -3.99 -24.52
N ASP A 3 9.80 -2.68 -24.65
CA ASP A 3 9.68 -1.77 -23.52
C ASP A 3 8.25 -1.76 -22.95
N LYS A 4 7.24 -1.79 -23.83
CA LYS A 4 5.85 -1.84 -23.39
C LYS A 4 5.54 -3.10 -22.62
N ALA A 5 6.04 -4.26 -23.08
CA ALA A 5 5.85 -5.52 -22.38
C ALA A 5 6.56 -5.52 -21.03
N PHE A 6 7.77 -4.97 -20.96
CA PHE A 6 8.51 -4.84 -19.70
C PHE A 6 7.77 -4.02 -18.68
N MET A 7 7.25 -2.86 -19.11
CA MET A 7 6.47 -1.98 -18.23
C MET A 7 5.20 -2.67 -17.71
N ALA A 8 4.48 -3.34 -18.61
CA ALA A 8 3.26 -4.03 -18.24
C ALA A 8 3.53 -5.18 -17.27
N VAL A 9 4.59 -5.96 -17.52
CA VAL A 9 4.98 -7.06 -16.62
C VAL A 9 5.37 -6.53 -15.25
N THR A 10 6.14 -5.44 -15.21
CA THR A 10 6.56 -4.82 -13.95
C THR A 10 5.35 -4.37 -13.13
N LEU A 11 4.41 -3.65 -13.75
CA LEU A 11 3.22 -3.18 -13.05
C LEU A 11 2.28 -4.32 -12.65
N THR A 12 2.18 -5.36 -13.47
CA THR A 12 1.39 -6.55 -13.14
C THR A 12 1.98 -7.25 -11.92
N PHE A 13 3.30 -7.41 -11.88
CA PHE A 13 3.98 -8.01 -10.74
C PHE A 13 3.73 -7.20 -9.46
N MET A 14 3.86 -5.87 -9.55
CA MET A 14 3.55 -5.00 -8.42
C MET A 14 2.09 -5.14 -7.98
N GLY A 15 1.17 -5.21 -8.93
CA GLY A 15 -0.24 -5.40 -8.63
C GLY A 15 -0.50 -6.71 -7.90
N LEU A 16 0.19 -7.79 -8.28
CA LEU A 16 0.07 -9.07 -7.59
C LEU A 16 0.58 -8.98 -6.15
N VAL A 17 1.68 -8.27 -5.91
CA VAL A 17 2.22 -8.05 -4.57
C VAL A 17 1.21 -7.27 -3.73
N PHE A 18 0.66 -6.19 -4.26
CA PHE A 18 -0.35 -5.40 -3.56
C PHE A 18 -1.61 -6.21 -3.28
N LEU A 19 -2.01 -7.07 -4.22
CA LEU A 19 -3.15 -7.95 -4.03
C LEU A 19 -2.94 -8.90 -2.86
N ILE A 20 -1.74 -9.47 -2.73
CA ILE A 20 -1.41 -10.34 -1.62
C ILE A 20 -1.57 -9.58 -0.29
N PHE A 21 -1.04 -8.36 -0.20
CA PHE A 21 -1.19 -7.55 1.01
C PHE A 21 -2.65 -7.18 1.26
N ALA A 22 -3.41 -6.84 0.22
CA ALA A 22 -4.83 -6.51 0.37
C ALA A 22 -5.61 -7.70 0.94
N VAL A 23 -5.33 -8.91 0.43
CA VAL A 23 -5.97 -10.13 0.92
C VAL A 23 -5.57 -10.41 2.37
N LEU A 24 -4.29 -10.24 2.70
CA LEU A 24 -3.80 -10.46 4.07
C LEU A 24 -4.47 -9.51 5.06
N PHE A 25 -4.60 -8.23 4.70
CA PHE A 25 -5.26 -7.27 5.58
C PHE A 25 -6.76 -7.55 5.71
N ALA A 26 -7.40 -8.02 4.64
CA ALA A 26 -8.82 -8.38 4.69
C ALA A 26 -9.06 -9.64 5.52
N TRP A 27 -8.14 -10.60 5.46
CA TRP A 27 -8.29 -11.90 6.12
C TRP A 27 -7.80 -11.88 7.56
N LYS A 28 -6.59 -11.39 7.79
CA LYS A 28 -5.98 -11.39 9.13
C LYS A 28 -6.39 -10.17 9.95
N LYS A 29 -6.97 -9.17 9.31
CA LYS A 29 -7.45 -7.95 9.96
C LYS A 29 -6.37 -7.32 10.84
N GLU A 30 -6.65 -7.09 12.12
CA GLU A 30 -5.71 -6.40 13.01
C GLU A 30 -4.37 -7.10 13.17
N LYS A 31 -4.30 -8.41 12.93
CA LYS A 31 -3.02 -9.14 12.98
C LYS A 31 -2.10 -8.74 11.83
N ALA A 32 -2.68 -8.29 10.72
CA ALA A 32 -1.90 -7.84 9.57
C ALA A 32 -1.14 -6.55 9.84
N CYS A 33 -1.48 -5.81 10.90
CA CYS A 33 -0.73 -4.60 11.28
C CYS A 33 0.75 -4.88 11.51
N GLY A 34 1.12 -6.12 11.85
CA GLY A 34 2.52 -6.51 11.96
C GLY A 34 3.29 -6.43 10.65
N LEU A 35 2.59 -6.34 9.50
CA LEU A 35 3.21 -6.18 8.19
C LEU A 35 3.59 -4.73 7.90
N ILE A 36 3.10 -3.79 8.69
CA ILE A 36 3.41 -2.37 8.54
C ILE A 36 4.68 -2.08 9.32
N ALA A 37 5.76 -1.74 8.61
CA ALA A 37 7.08 -1.61 9.23
C ALA A 37 7.12 -0.65 10.41
N GLY A 38 6.53 0.53 10.27
CA GLY A 38 6.50 1.52 11.34
C GLY A 38 5.70 1.05 12.56
N PHE A 39 4.60 0.36 12.32
CA PHE A 39 3.77 -0.17 13.40
C PHE A 39 4.43 -1.37 14.08
N ASN A 40 5.06 -2.23 13.30
CA ASN A 40 5.73 -3.42 13.81
C ASN A 40 6.93 -3.09 14.71
N SER A 41 7.54 -1.92 14.54
CA SER A 41 8.67 -1.50 15.38
C SER A 41 8.23 -0.96 16.74
N MET A 42 6.93 -0.78 16.97
CA MET A 42 6.42 -0.34 18.27
C MET A 42 6.37 -1.49 19.27
N THR A 43 6.46 -1.16 20.56
CA THR A 43 6.24 -2.15 21.62
C THR A 43 4.77 -2.55 21.67
N GLU A 44 4.46 -3.66 22.35
CA GLU A 44 3.07 -4.09 22.48
C GLU A 44 2.20 -3.04 23.17
N SER A 45 2.73 -2.37 24.18
CA SER A 45 1.99 -1.33 24.89
C SER A 45 1.72 -0.13 24.00
N GLN A 46 2.66 0.22 23.13
CA GLN A 46 2.47 1.28 22.15
C GLN A 46 1.42 0.90 21.11
N GLN A 47 1.49 -0.34 20.59
CA GLN A 47 0.52 -0.85 19.62
C GLN A 47 -0.89 -0.88 20.19
N ALA A 48 -1.02 -1.20 21.47
CA ALA A 48 -2.33 -1.27 22.14
C ALA A 48 -3.03 0.09 22.24
N GLN A 49 -2.29 1.19 22.07
CA GLN A 49 -2.87 2.55 22.07
C GLN A 49 -3.59 2.89 20.78
N TYR A 50 -3.49 2.05 19.75
CA TYR A 50 -4.04 2.32 18.42
C TYR A 50 -5.19 1.37 18.10
N ASP A 51 -6.10 1.87 17.26
CA ASP A 51 -7.21 1.05 16.74
C ASP A 51 -6.68 0.20 15.59
N ARG A 52 -6.20 -1.00 15.92
CA ARG A 52 -5.58 -1.89 14.96
C ARG A 52 -6.56 -2.36 13.88
N ALA A 53 -7.83 -2.53 14.23
CA ALA A 53 -8.83 -2.92 13.25
C ALA A 53 -9.04 -1.84 12.19
N ALA A 54 -9.07 -0.56 12.62
CA ALA A 54 -9.19 0.56 11.68
C ALA A 54 -7.94 0.69 10.80
N ILE A 55 -6.76 0.51 11.37
CA ILE A 55 -5.50 0.52 10.60
C ILE A 55 -5.53 -0.56 9.52
N ALA A 56 -5.87 -1.78 9.91
CA ALA A 56 -5.92 -2.91 8.97
C ALA A 56 -6.93 -2.66 7.85
N ARG A 57 -8.10 -2.14 8.20
CA ARG A 57 -9.13 -1.83 7.21
C ARG A 57 -8.65 -0.78 6.20
N ASP A 58 -8.06 0.31 6.69
CA ASP A 58 -7.64 1.40 5.83
C ASP A 58 -6.46 1.01 4.95
N TYR A 59 -5.47 0.30 5.50
CA TYR A 59 -4.34 -0.17 4.70
C TYR A 59 -4.75 -1.25 3.72
N GLY A 60 -5.71 -2.11 4.10
CA GLY A 60 -6.26 -3.10 3.18
C GLY A 60 -6.94 -2.44 1.99
N ARG A 61 -7.71 -1.38 2.22
CA ARG A 61 -8.33 -0.60 1.15
C ARG A 61 -7.28 0.09 0.28
N LEU A 62 -6.24 0.64 0.88
CA LEU A 62 -5.16 1.28 0.15
C LEU A 62 -4.47 0.29 -0.79
N PHE A 63 -4.12 -0.89 -0.30
CA PHE A 63 -3.51 -1.92 -1.13
C PHE A 63 -4.46 -2.41 -2.23
N ALA A 64 -5.77 -2.50 -1.94
CA ALA A 64 -6.76 -2.86 -2.96
C ALA A 64 -6.80 -1.82 -4.08
N TRP A 65 -6.80 -0.52 -3.74
CA TRP A 65 -6.76 0.55 -4.73
C TRP A 65 -5.46 0.53 -5.52
N TRP A 66 -4.33 0.30 -4.87
CA TRP A 66 -3.05 0.18 -5.55
C TRP A 66 -3.02 -1.01 -6.50
N THR A 67 -3.67 -2.13 -6.13
CA THR A 67 -3.80 -3.31 -7.00
C THR A 67 -4.56 -2.95 -8.27
N VAL A 68 -5.71 -2.31 -8.13
CA VAL A 68 -6.53 -1.89 -9.28
C VAL A 68 -5.74 -0.91 -10.16
N GLY A 69 -5.10 0.06 -9.53
CA GLY A 69 -4.29 1.05 -10.26
C GLY A 69 -3.13 0.41 -11.00
N ALA A 70 -2.42 -0.52 -10.38
CA ALA A 70 -1.28 -1.19 -11.01
C ALA A 70 -1.72 -1.98 -12.25
N PHE A 71 -2.81 -2.73 -12.16
CA PHE A 71 -3.32 -3.48 -13.30
C PHE A 71 -3.84 -2.57 -14.40
N LEU A 72 -4.55 -1.51 -14.03
CA LEU A 72 -5.04 -0.53 -15.00
C LEU A 72 -3.87 0.11 -15.76
N PHE A 73 -2.87 0.60 -15.04
CA PHE A 73 -1.72 1.23 -15.67
C PHE A 73 -0.84 0.24 -16.42
N ALA A 74 -0.86 -1.04 -16.06
CA ALA A 74 -0.21 -2.09 -16.83
C ALA A 74 -0.82 -2.17 -18.24
N VAL A 75 -2.14 -2.18 -18.32
CA VAL A 75 -2.88 -2.18 -19.60
C VAL A 75 -2.58 -0.91 -20.38
N LEU A 76 -2.66 0.25 -19.72
CA LEU A 76 -2.39 1.53 -20.36
C LEU A 76 -0.95 1.61 -20.88
N SER A 77 0.01 1.02 -20.18
CA SER A 77 1.41 0.99 -20.63
C SER A 77 1.60 0.15 -21.88
N LEU A 78 0.80 -0.89 -22.07
CA LEU A 78 0.81 -1.65 -23.32
C LEU A 78 0.36 -0.81 -24.51
N ILE A 79 -0.53 0.15 -24.27
CA ILE A 79 -1.09 1.01 -25.31
C ILE A 79 -0.21 2.23 -25.57
N TRP A 80 0.15 2.96 -24.51
CA TRP A 80 0.82 4.26 -24.60
C TRP A 80 2.27 4.27 -24.10
N GLY A 81 2.78 3.19 -23.55
CA GLY A 81 4.18 3.07 -23.15
C GLY A 81 4.55 3.85 -21.91
N TRP A 82 5.57 4.71 -22.01
CA TRP A 82 6.21 5.33 -20.85
C TRP A 82 5.31 6.30 -20.06
N ILE A 83 4.39 6.99 -20.71
CA ILE A 83 3.58 8.01 -20.03
C ILE A 83 2.73 7.39 -18.92
N PRO A 84 1.92 6.33 -19.16
CA PRO A 84 1.18 5.67 -18.08
C PRO A 84 2.11 5.04 -17.03
N PHE A 85 3.25 4.50 -17.46
CA PHE A 85 4.21 3.87 -16.55
C PHE A 85 4.76 4.88 -15.54
N ILE A 86 5.21 6.03 -16.02
CA ILE A 86 5.72 7.10 -15.16
C ILE A 86 4.60 7.65 -14.28
N ALA A 87 3.39 7.81 -14.83
CA ALA A 87 2.23 8.28 -14.07
C ALA A 87 1.90 7.31 -12.92
N ALA A 88 1.98 6.01 -13.17
CA ALA A 88 1.73 5.00 -12.13
C ALA A 88 2.71 5.14 -10.96
N TRP A 89 3.99 5.27 -11.27
CA TRP A 89 5.01 5.45 -10.23
C TRP A 89 4.83 6.77 -9.48
N ALA A 90 4.50 7.86 -10.19
CA ALA A 90 4.27 9.15 -9.56
C ALA A 90 3.08 9.10 -8.62
N LEU A 91 1.98 8.49 -9.05
CA LEU A 91 0.78 8.33 -8.22
C LEU A 91 1.05 7.45 -7.00
N LEU A 92 1.82 6.38 -7.17
CA LEU A 92 2.19 5.50 -6.06
C LEU A 92 3.00 6.28 -5.01
N ILE A 93 4.01 7.02 -5.45
CA ILE A 93 4.85 7.81 -4.55
C ILE A 93 4.00 8.87 -3.84
N LEU A 94 3.15 9.58 -4.57
CA LEU A 94 2.28 10.59 -3.98
C LEU A 94 1.29 9.99 -2.98
N SER A 95 0.76 8.81 -3.27
CA SER A 95 -0.19 8.16 -2.38
C SER A 95 0.46 7.61 -1.11
N THR A 96 1.77 7.36 -1.14
CA THR A 96 2.49 6.92 0.05
C THR A 96 2.92 8.08 0.94
N ALA A 97 2.98 9.30 0.42
CA ALA A 97 3.47 10.46 1.16
C ALA A 97 2.77 10.66 2.52
N PRO A 98 1.43 10.56 2.62
CA PRO A 98 0.77 10.70 3.92
C PRO A 98 1.14 9.60 4.92
N HIS A 99 1.67 8.47 4.45
CA HIS A 99 2.03 7.32 5.26
C HIS A 99 3.54 7.21 5.48
N MET A 100 4.33 8.07 4.84
CA MET A 100 5.79 8.04 4.90
C MET A 100 6.35 9.06 5.89
N HIS A 101 5.65 9.28 6.98
CA HIS A 101 6.19 10.13 8.03
C HIS A 101 7.41 9.46 8.65
N LEU A 102 8.37 10.28 9.03
CA LEU A 102 9.62 9.80 9.61
C LEU A 102 9.40 8.99 10.88
N TRP A 103 8.30 9.23 11.57
CA TRP A 103 7.98 8.58 12.84
C TRP A 103 6.65 7.85 12.73
N ALA A 104 6.66 6.59 13.17
CA ALA A 104 5.46 5.76 13.16
C ALA A 104 4.30 6.41 13.90
N GLU A 105 4.59 7.11 15.00
CA GLU A 105 3.56 7.79 15.77
C GLU A 105 2.80 8.83 14.95
N ASN A 106 3.50 9.58 14.10
CA ASN A 106 2.87 10.57 13.24
C ASN A 106 1.99 9.91 12.18
N ALA A 107 2.46 8.80 11.61
CA ALA A 107 1.72 8.08 10.57
C ALA A 107 0.43 7.49 11.10
N PHE A 108 0.41 7.05 12.35
CA PHE A 108 -0.74 6.36 12.94
C PHE A 108 -1.52 7.22 13.94
N LYS A 109 -1.18 8.50 14.06
CA LYS A 109 -1.77 9.38 15.07
C LYS A 109 -3.29 9.39 15.04
N LYS A 110 -3.90 9.35 13.87
CA LYS A 110 -5.36 9.38 13.72
C LYS A 110 -6.04 8.11 14.23
N TYR A 111 -5.27 7.02 14.43
CA TYR A 111 -5.81 5.75 14.93
C TYR A 111 -5.66 5.60 16.43
N LYS A 112 -5.10 6.59 17.11
CA LYS A 112 -4.82 6.49 18.53
C LYS A 112 -6.12 6.49 19.33
N ILE A 113 -6.28 5.50 20.19
CA ILE A 113 -7.51 5.31 20.98
C ILE A 113 -7.49 6.23 22.20
N ASN A 114 -6.34 6.34 22.88
CA ASN A 114 -6.19 7.18 24.05
C ASN A 114 -5.58 8.52 23.67
N HIS A 115 -6.24 9.58 24.06
CA HIS A 115 -5.84 10.95 23.74
C HIS A 115 -5.09 11.61 24.87
#